data_320afed9b358ea042f3432221263235f
#
_entry.id   320afed9b358ea042f3432221263235f
#
_cell.length_a   1.000
_cell.length_b   1.000
_cell.length_c   1.000
_cell.angle_alpha   90.00
_cell.angle_beta   90.00
_cell.angle_gamma   90.00
#
_symmetry.space_group_name_H-M   'P 1'
#
loop_
_entity.id
_entity.type
_entity.pdbx_description
1 polymer ?
#
loop_
_entity_poly.entity_id
_entity_poly.type
_entity_poly.pdbx_seq_one_letter_code
_entity_poly.pdbx_strand_id
1 'polypeptide(L)'
;MVNFCEFDKYAAKSYCAIHGTSETLNLGDITKVDEKEIEPFNMICGGSPCQDFSLAGKQAGAVWKCRSCGHEYNPLQVHYSKRDTCSMCGSHDIDKTRSSLLVEWLRMIRGVKPVWGIYENVKNIVGKKFRDTTFRLFEEELHEYGYHTYWSVLNAKYYGIPQNRERVYLILIQKEMDNGTFQFPEPLESFQCLMDILEDTVEERYYLSQEKVRRLIEDMEERKALLFEPDEKSLKAFRENRVKRAGNIKGVFEQTGRVYLPDGCCPTVTACGGGGQQPKILQVGDIHTGYGSSGVIYSPLGSSGAVLAGHDQPKIVEKYPGAIRGRYDSEGRIVQTLELGEKEVCYTLTSVQKDNIILVRQKTQKGYEECLENGVVNLSYPSVEKRGRVQEHGELCPTLTTSNGIHRLESLFRIRRLTPLECFRLMGFSDADFWKAKEAGISNSQLYKQAGNSIVVDVLYYIFLELYKAMPYLFEDIRLSSFFSGIGAFEKALERLEEQVNQ
;
A
#
# COMPACT_ATOMS: atom_id res chain seq x y z
N MET A 1 6.82 -12.66 24.02
CA MET A 1 5.33 -12.59 23.92
C MET A 1 4.71 -13.58 24.87
N VAL A 2 3.66 -13.19 25.60
CA VAL A 2 2.93 -14.03 26.56
C VAL A 2 1.68 -14.65 25.88
N ASN A 3 0.88 -13.81 25.24
CA ASN A 3 -0.32 -14.20 24.51
C ASN A 3 -0.65 -13.15 23.44
N PHE A 4 -1.56 -13.50 22.54
CA PHE A 4 -2.17 -12.60 21.58
C PHE A 4 -3.69 -12.81 21.51
N CYS A 5 -4.41 -11.84 21.00
CA CYS A 5 -5.86 -11.86 20.90
C CYS A 5 -6.30 -11.46 19.50
N GLU A 6 -6.65 -12.44 18.68
CA GLU A 6 -7.12 -12.27 17.31
C GLU A 6 -8.34 -13.16 17.03
N PHE A 7 -9.44 -12.51 16.66
CA PHE A 7 -10.72 -13.16 16.38
C PHE A 7 -10.78 -13.82 14.99
N ASP A 8 -10.09 -13.21 13.99
CA ASP A 8 -10.07 -13.73 12.62
C ASP A 8 -9.11 -14.92 12.54
N LYS A 9 -9.68 -16.12 12.35
CA LYS A 9 -8.92 -17.37 12.28
C LYS A 9 -7.82 -17.39 11.21
N TYR A 10 -7.98 -16.65 10.11
CA TYR A 10 -6.96 -16.58 9.07
C TYR A 10 -5.82 -15.64 9.46
N ALA A 11 -6.14 -14.54 10.15
CA ALA A 11 -5.13 -13.65 10.70
C ALA A 11 -4.36 -14.35 11.83
N ALA A 12 -5.04 -15.03 12.74
CA ALA A 12 -4.40 -15.84 13.79
C ALA A 12 -3.45 -16.90 13.21
N LYS A 13 -3.87 -17.60 12.15
CA LYS A 13 -3.03 -18.58 11.46
C LYS A 13 -1.79 -17.96 10.82
N SER A 14 -1.94 -16.80 10.16
CA SER A 14 -0.80 -16.04 9.61
C SER A 14 0.12 -15.56 10.72
N TYR A 15 -0.43 -15.04 11.81
CA TYR A 15 0.32 -14.63 12.99
C TYR A 15 1.21 -15.78 13.51
N CYS A 16 0.63 -16.95 13.75
CA CYS A 16 1.39 -18.11 14.21
C CYS A 16 2.50 -18.50 13.24
N ALA A 17 2.23 -18.48 11.92
CA ALA A 17 3.22 -18.83 10.92
C ALA A 17 4.37 -17.81 10.84
N ILE A 18 4.05 -16.51 10.88
CA ILE A 18 5.04 -15.42 10.79
C ILE A 18 5.97 -15.44 12.01
N HIS A 19 5.39 -15.55 13.21
CA HIS A 19 6.13 -15.43 14.48
C HIS A 19 6.60 -16.77 15.07
N GLY A 20 6.32 -17.90 14.39
CA GLY A 20 6.74 -19.22 14.86
C GLY A 20 6.10 -19.61 16.21
N THR A 21 4.89 -19.15 16.48
CA THR A 21 4.21 -19.33 17.76
C THR A 21 3.02 -20.30 17.68
N SER A 22 2.52 -20.73 18.84
CA SER A 22 1.38 -21.66 18.92
C SER A 22 0.06 -20.91 18.94
N GLU A 23 -0.96 -21.49 18.26
CA GLU A 23 -2.34 -21.00 18.33
C GLU A 23 -2.93 -21.10 19.75
N THR A 24 -2.35 -21.92 20.62
CA THR A 24 -2.76 -22.03 22.03
C THR A 24 -2.57 -20.75 22.82
N LEU A 25 -1.72 -19.83 22.35
CA LEU A 25 -1.53 -18.50 22.94
C LEU A 25 -2.56 -17.47 22.46
N ASN A 26 -3.45 -17.86 21.52
CA ASN A 26 -4.49 -16.97 21.04
C ASN A 26 -5.69 -16.94 22.00
N LEU A 27 -5.93 -15.79 22.60
CA LEU A 27 -7.09 -15.56 23.46
C LEU A 27 -8.42 -15.42 22.69
N GLY A 28 -8.37 -15.26 21.36
CA GLY A 28 -9.53 -15.21 20.48
C GLY A 28 -10.35 -13.92 20.59
N ASP A 29 -11.54 -14.01 21.17
CA ASP A 29 -12.48 -12.89 21.32
C ASP A 29 -12.23 -12.12 22.63
N ILE A 30 -11.73 -10.89 22.54
CA ILE A 30 -11.41 -10.05 23.71
C ILE A 30 -12.61 -9.88 24.66
N THR A 31 -13.85 -9.93 24.17
CA THR A 31 -15.06 -9.78 25.01
C THR A 31 -15.29 -10.98 25.95
N LYS A 32 -14.59 -12.08 25.69
CA LYS A 32 -14.68 -13.33 26.47
C LYS A 32 -13.47 -13.59 27.36
N VAL A 33 -12.44 -12.74 27.23
CA VAL A 33 -11.23 -12.86 28.04
C VAL A 33 -11.48 -12.33 29.44
N ASP A 34 -11.19 -13.13 30.46
CA ASP A 34 -11.17 -12.68 31.85
C ASP A 34 -9.77 -12.10 32.18
N GLU A 35 -9.72 -10.81 32.47
CA GLU A 35 -8.48 -10.13 32.82
C GLU A 35 -7.81 -10.62 34.11
N LYS A 36 -8.49 -11.41 34.91
CA LYS A 36 -7.96 -11.99 36.14
C LYS A 36 -7.30 -13.35 35.93
N GLU A 37 -7.66 -14.03 34.85
CA GLU A 37 -7.14 -15.37 34.49
C GLU A 37 -6.02 -15.29 33.44
N ILE A 38 -5.79 -14.12 32.82
CA ILE A 38 -4.75 -13.92 31.82
C ILE A 38 -3.38 -13.90 32.48
N GLU A 39 -2.40 -14.50 31.79
CA GLU A 39 -1.00 -14.47 32.25
C GLU A 39 -0.51 -13.01 32.34
N PRO A 40 0.12 -12.57 33.47
CA PRO A 40 0.55 -11.20 33.65
C PRO A 40 1.56 -10.74 32.57
N PHE A 41 1.39 -9.51 32.08
CA PHE A 41 2.24 -8.86 31.09
C PHE A 41 2.57 -7.43 31.55
N ASN A 42 3.71 -6.90 31.08
CA ASN A 42 4.15 -5.54 31.40
C ASN A 42 4.03 -4.59 30.21
N MET A 43 3.82 -5.13 29.00
CA MET A 43 3.55 -4.36 27.79
C MET A 43 2.23 -4.79 27.15
N ILE A 44 1.40 -3.80 26.82
CA ILE A 44 0.16 -4.01 26.06
C ILE A 44 0.22 -3.29 24.70
N CYS A 45 -0.15 -3.95 23.64
CA CYS A 45 -0.38 -3.28 22.37
C CYS A 45 -1.73 -3.63 21.77
N GLY A 46 -2.23 -2.78 20.88
CA GLY A 46 -3.50 -3.03 20.22
C GLY A 46 -3.97 -1.91 19.31
N GLY A 47 -4.93 -2.26 18.45
CA GLY A 47 -5.61 -1.33 17.56
C GLY A 47 -7.05 -1.81 17.36
N SER A 48 -8.01 -1.25 18.11
CA SER A 48 -9.40 -1.70 18.00
C SER A 48 -9.98 -1.43 16.60
N PRO A 49 -10.97 -2.21 16.13
CA PRO A 49 -11.58 -2.01 14.84
C PRO A 49 -12.04 -0.58 14.61
N CYS A 50 -11.66 0.01 13.48
CA CYS A 50 -11.82 1.42 13.18
C CYS A 50 -13.01 1.76 12.27
N GLN A 51 -13.86 0.78 11.91
CA GLN A 51 -14.88 0.93 10.87
C GLN A 51 -15.87 2.08 11.13
N ASP A 52 -16.26 2.28 12.40
CA ASP A 52 -17.22 3.33 12.77
C ASP A 52 -16.55 4.69 13.04
N PHE A 53 -15.23 4.76 13.04
CA PHE A 53 -14.46 6.01 13.08
C PHE A 53 -13.97 6.43 11.69
N SER A 54 -13.87 5.48 10.74
CA SER A 54 -13.36 5.75 9.40
C SER A 54 -14.29 6.66 8.60
N LEU A 55 -13.71 7.58 7.81
CA LEU A 55 -14.44 8.42 6.85
C LEU A 55 -15.18 7.59 5.79
N ALA A 56 -14.70 6.38 5.48
CA ALA A 56 -15.35 5.45 4.57
C ALA A 56 -16.45 4.61 5.21
N GLY A 57 -16.61 4.68 6.54
CA GLY A 57 -17.60 3.92 7.31
C GLY A 57 -18.84 4.74 7.67
N LYS A 58 -19.70 4.15 8.49
CA LYS A 58 -20.94 4.81 8.97
C LYS A 58 -20.70 5.99 9.93
N GLN A 59 -19.47 6.14 10.44
CA GLN A 59 -19.09 7.15 11.42
C GLN A 59 -20.01 7.19 12.67
N ALA A 60 -20.45 6.02 13.10
CA ALA A 60 -21.30 5.87 14.28
C ALA A 60 -20.55 6.11 15.60
N GLY A 61 -19.20 5.90 15.59
CA GLY A 61 -18.37 6.00 16.78
C GLY A 61 -18.56 4.80 17.73
N ALA A 62 -18.15 4.97 18.98
CA ALA A 62 -18.36 3.99 20.03
C ALA A 62 -19.81 4.14 20.58
N VAL A 63 -20.71 3.31 20.08
CA VAL A 63 -22.13 3.32 20.49
C VAL A 63 -22.54 1.95 21.00
N TRP A 64 -23.21 1.94 22.16
CA TRP A 64 -23.89 0.79 22.70
C TRP A 64 -25.41 1.03 22.65
N LYS A 65 -26.15 -0.05 22.44
CA LYS A 65 -27.60 -0.03 22.36
C LYS A 65 -28.21 -1.05 23.31
N CYS A 66 -29.05 -0.63 24.24
CA CYS A 66 -29.82 -1.53 25.07
C CYS A 66 -30.90 -2.20 24.22
N ARG A 67 -30.95 -3.53 24.17
CA ARG A 67 -31.97 -4.27 23.42
C ARG A 67 -33.33 -4.23 24.12
N SER A 68 -33.37 -4.06 25.45
CA SER A 68 -34.60 -4.05 26.23
C SER A 68 -35.37 -2.75 26.08
N CYS A 69 -34.70 -1.57 26.04
CA CYS A 69 -35.39 -0.27 26.01
C CYS A 69 -35.00 0.60 24.77
N GLY A 70 -34.08 0.15 23.92
CA GLY A 70 -33.65 0.87 22.73
C GLY A 70 -32.70 2.04 23.01
N HIS A 71 -32.32 2.31 24.26
CA HIS A 71 -31.42 3.42 24.60
C HIS A 71 -30.04 3.24 23.96
N GLU A 72 -29.59 4.28 23.23
CA GLU A 72 -28.27 4.33 22.60
C GLU A 72 -27.39 5.35 23.35
N TYR A 73 -26.15 4.96 23.66
CA TYR A 73 -25.22 5.80 24.41
C TYR A 73 -23.76 5.46 24.06
N ASN A 74 -22.87 6.42 24.31
CA ASN A 74 -21.43 6.20 24.23
C ASN A 74 -20.96 5.57 25.55
N PRO A 75 -20.37 4.36 25.55
CA PRO A 75 -19.94 3.68 26.77
C PRO A 75 -18.87 4.44 27.55
N LEU A 76 -18.06 5.28 26.89
CA LEU A 76 -17.05 6.10 27.57
C LEU A 76 -17.64 7.23 28.41
N GLN A 77 -18.89 7.64 28.16
CA GLN A 77 -19.61 8.60 28.98
C GLN A 77 -20.17 8.00 30.27
N VAL A 78 -20.11 6.67 30.40
CA VAL A 78 -20.55 5.93 31.58
C VAL A 78 -19.31 5.43 32.31
N HIS A 79 -19.21 5.73 33.60
CA HIS A 79 -18.11 5.23 34.44
C HIS A 79 -18.01 3.71 34.35
N TYR A 80 -16.80 3.18 34.20
CA TYR A 80 -16.55 1.76 33.92
C TYR A 80 -17.24 0.78 34.90
N SER A 81 -17.38 1.14 36.18
CA SER A 81 -18.06 0.31 37.18
C SER A 81 -19.56 0.13 36.94
N LYS A 82 -20.18 0.88 36.01
CA LYS A 82 -21.60 0.87 35.68
C LYS A 82 -21.88 0.50 34.22
N ARG A 83 -20.86 0.12 33.46
CA ARG A 83 -21.01 -0.19 32.01
C ARG A 83 -21.76 -1.49 31.72
N ASP A 84 -21.79 -2.44 32.67
CA ASP A 84 -22.42 -3.73 32.46
C ASP A 84 -23.96 -3.67 32.48
N THR A 85 -24.53 -2.50 32.75
CA THR A 85 -25.98 -2.29 32.79
C THR A 85 -26.39 -1.04 32.03
N CYS A 86 -27.53 -1.10 31.38
CA CYS A 86 -28.16 0.08 30.77
C CYS A 86 -28.51 1.12 31.84
N SER A 87 -28.04 2.34 31.68
CA SER A 87 -28.30 3.44 32.62
C SER A 87 -29.78 3.85 32.72
N MET A 88 -30.61 3.49 31.71
CA MET A 88 -32.03 3.85 31.66
C MET A 88 -32.94 2.77 32.29
N CYS A 89 -32.66 1.47 32.08
CA CYS A 89 -33.55 0.40 32.48
C CYS A 89 -32.89 -0.71 33.33
N GLY A 90 -31.59 -0.61 33.59
CA GLY A 90 -30.83 -1.61 34.36
C GLY A 90 -30.59 -2.94 33.66
N SER A 91 -31.00 -3.12 32.41
CA SER A 91 -30.80 -4.35 31.64
C SER A 91 -29.34 -4.58 31.32
N HIS A 92 -28.90 -5.87 31.38
CA HIS A 92 -27.58 -6.31 30.91
C HIS A 92 -27.56 -6.64 29.43
N ASP A 93 -28.70 -6.66 28.73
CA ASP A 93 -28.78 -6.99 27.30
C ASP A 93 -28.41 -5.79 26.44
N ILE A 94 -27.10 -5.62 26.21
CA ILE A 94 -26.52 -4.50 25.53
C ILE A 94 -25.85 -4.98 24.24
N ASP A 95 -26.24 -4.39 23.10
CA ASP A 95 -25.60 -4.59 21.81
C ASP A 95 -24.42 -3.62 21.69
N LYS A 96 -23.21 -4.18 21.42
CA LYS A 96 -21.94 -3.43 21.38
C LYS A 96 -21.46 -3.31 19.94
N THR A 97 -21.19 -2.08 19.46
CA THR A 97 -20.57 -1.88 18.14
C THR A 97 -19.12 -2.37 18.13
N ARG A 98 -18.61 -2.73 16.95
CA ARG A 98 -17.21 -3.18 16.81
C ARG A 98 -16.22 -2.10 17.25
N SER A 99 -16.48 -0.83 16.95
CA SER A 99 -15.59 0.27 17.35
C SER A 99 -15.62 0.56 18.84
N SER A 100 -16.61 0.04 19.58
CA SER A 100 -16.64 0.13 21.04
C SER A 100 -15.72 -0.88 21.74
N LEU A 101 -15.07 -1.80 20.98
CA LEU A 101 -14.12 -2.77 21.54
C LEU A 101 -12.86 -2.09 22.13
N LEU A 102 -12.63 -0.79 21.85
CA LEU A 102 -11.63 -0.01 22.59
C LEU A 102 -11.90 -0.03 24.11
N VAL A 103 -13.17 -0.17 24.54
CA VAL A 103 -13.55 -0.29 25.95
C VAL A 103 -13.08 -1.62 26.57
N GLU A 104 -13.06 -2.69 25.76
CA GLU A 104 -12.51 -3.98 26.20
C GLU A 104 -10.99 -3.90 26.40
N TRP A 105 -10.29 -3.14 25.53
CA TRP A 105 -8.86 -2.88 25.70
C TRP A 105 -8.57 -2.10 26.99
N LEU A 106 -9.38 -1.07 27.30
CA LEU A 106 -9.34 -0.36 28.59
C LEU A 106 -9.58 -1.32 29.80
N ARG A 107 -10.50 -2.28 29.64
CA ARG A 107 -10.76 -3.29 30.67
C ARG A 107 -9.52 -4.14 30.97
N MET A 108 -8.79 -4.56 29.91
CA MET A 108 -7.54 -5.29 30.09
C MET A 108 -6.49 -4.45 30.83
N ILE A 109 -6.32 -3.18 30.46
CA ILE A 109 -5.37 -2.27 31.14
C ILE A 109 -5.72 -2.10 32.61
N ARG A 110 -7.00 -1.86 32.90
CA ARG A 110 -7.47 -1.71 34.28
C ARG A 110 -7.21 -2.96 35.13
N GLY A 111 -7.45 -4.15 34.56
CA GLY A 111 -7.32 -5.42 35.27
C GLY A 111 -5.89 -5.85 35.51
N VAL A 112 -5.03 -5.74 34.48
CA VAL A 112 -3.64 -6.23 34.51
C VAL A 112 -2.65 -5.16 34.94
N LYS A 113 -2.91 -3.88 34.63
CA LYS A 113 -2.04 -2.74 34.90
C LYS A 113 -0.62 -2.89 34.29
N PRO A 114 -0.52 -3.06 32.95
CA PRO A 114 0.79 -3.14 32.30
C PRO A 114 1.61 -1.88 32.56
N VAL A 115 2.94 -2.01 32.54
CA VAL A 115 3.86 -0.89 32.78
C VAL A 115 3.71 0.21 31.71
N TRP A 116 3.59 -0.24 30.45
CA TRP A 116 3.40 0.65 29.32
C TRP A 116 2.66 -0.03 28.18
N GLY A 117 2.30 0.74 27.15
CA GLY A 117 1.67 0.18 25.98
C GLY A 117 1.51 1.14 24.82
N ILE A 118 1.04 0.62 23.70
CA ILE A 118 0.77 1.38 22.49
C ILE A 118 -0.62 1.02 21.92
N TYR A 119 -1.35 2.04 21.52
CA TYR A 119 -2.64 1.92 20.84
C TYR A 119 -2.59 2.62 19.48
N GLU A 120 -3.11 1.96 18.43
CA GLU A 120 -3.20 2.54 17.09
C GLU A 120 -4.64 2.64 16.62
N ASN A 121 -4.97 3.70 15.87
CA ASN A 121 -6.26 3.81 15.19
C ASN A 121 -6.21 4.77 14.00
N VAL A 122 -7.32 4.88 13.25
CA VAL A 122 -7.44 5.84 12.14
C VAL A 122 -7.38 7.28 12.66
N LYS A 123 -6.75 8.18 11.89
CA LYS A 123 -6.63 9.62 12.21
C LYS A 123 -7.96 10.25 12.62
N ASN A 124 -9.08 9.81 12.05
CA ASN A 124 -10.38 10.44 12.28
C ASN A 124 -10.90 10.28 13.72
N ILE A 125 -10.35 9.37 14.55
CA ILE A 125 -10.71 9.27 15.98
C ILE A 125 -10.33 10.55 16.75
N VAL A 126 -9.28 11.24 16.31
CA VAL A 126 -8.86 12.57 16.84
C VAL A 126 -9.40 13.74 15.99
N GLY A 127 -10.26 13.46 15.00
CA GLY A 127 -10.95 14.47 14.20
C GLY A 127 -12.07 15.15 14.99
N LYS A 128 -12.55 16.31 14.51
CA LYS A 128 -13.54 17.17 15.19
C LYS A 128 -14.74 16.40 15.76
N LYS A 129 -15.21 15.34 15.09
CA LYS A 129 -16.40 14.59 15.51
C LYS A 129 -16.18 13.73 16.75
N PHE A 130 -14.99 13.13 16.88
CA PHE A 130 -14.72 12.09 17.89
C PHE A 130 -13.71 12.53 18.95
N ARG A 131 -12.95 13.60 18.71
CA ARG A 131 -11.91 14.09 19.61
C ARG A 131 -12.45 14.32 21.02
N ASP A 132 -13.50 15.11 21.15
CA ASP A 132 -14.04 15.51 22.45
C ASP A 132 -15.04 14.50 23.02
N THR A 133 -15.63 13.66 22.17
CA THR A 133 -16.69 12.72 22.56
C THR A 133 -16.21 11.30 22.81
N THR A 134 -15.06 10.93 22.23
CA THR A 134 -14.53 9.56 22.34
C THR A 134 -13.08 9.56 22.76
N PHE A 135 -12.19 10.23 22.01
CA PHE A 135 -10.75 10.14 22.23
C PHE A 135 -10.33 10.78 23.56
N ARG A 136 -10.86 11.97 23.88
CA ARG A 136 -10.59 12.64 25.15
C ARG A 136 -11.05 11.79 26.35
N LEU A 137 -12.26 11.21 26.27
CA LEU A 137 -12.76 10.34 27.34
C LEU A 137 -11.94 9.06 27.49
N PHE A 138 -11.40 8.55 26.38
CA PHE A 138 -10.48 7.42 26.37
C PHE A 138 -9.17 7.77 27.08
N GLU A 139 -8.58 8.95 26.83
CA GLU A 139 -7.38 9.42 27.52
C GLU A 139 -7.65 9.70 29.01
N GLU A 140 -8.77 10.37 29.34
CA GLU A 140 -9.16 10.66 30.72
C GLU A 140 -9.23 9.37 31.56
N GLU A 141 -9.82 8.29 31.00
CA GLU A 141 -9.93 7.01 31.67
C GLU A 141 -8.55 6.35 31.89
N LEU A 142 -7.61 6.47 30.93
CA LEU A 142 -6.22 6.02 31.11
C LEU A 142 -5.50 6.82 32.21
N HIS A 143 -5.75 8.14 32.29
CA HIS A 143 -5.19 9.00 33.35
C HIS A 143 -5.71 8.62 34.74
N GLU A 144 -7.03 8.25 34.84
CA GLU A 144 -7.62 7.71 36.06
C GLU A 144 -7.01 6.36 36.49
N TYR A 145 -6.59 5.53 35.51
CA TYR A 145 -5.90 4.26 35.79
C TYR A 145 -4.43 4.44 36.22
N GLY A 146 -3.93 5.68 36.21
CA GLY A 146 -2.57 6.02 36.68
C GLY A 146 -1.53 6.09 35.57
N TYR A 147 -1.94 6.33 34.31
CA TYR A 147 -1.02 6.48 33.19
C TYR A 147 -0.83 7.94 32.78
N HIS A 148 0.33 8.28 32.23
CA HIS A 148 0.53 9.37 31.32
C HIS A 148 0.30 8.88 29.89
N THR A 149 -0.18 9.76 29.01
CA THR A 149 -0.41 9.45 27.60
C THR A 149 0.29 10.45 26.70
N TYR A 150 0.86 9.94 25.61
CA TYR A 150 1.44 10.72 24.52
C TYR A 150 0.79 10.25 23.23
N TRP A 151 0.35 11.17 22.37
CA TRP A 151 -0.18 10.75 21.09
C TRP A 151 0.22 11.66 19.93
N SER A 152 0.32 11.11 18.74
CA SER A 152 0.61 11.83 17.53
C SER A 152 -0.04 11.16 16.31
N VAL A 153 -0.26 11.95 15.26
CA VAL A 153 -0.69 11.42 13.95
C VAL A 153 0.53 11.32 13.05
N LEU A 154 0.92 10.10 12.73
CA LEU A 154 2.06 9.82 11.87
C LEU A 154 1.59 9.30 10.50
N ASN A 155 2.38 9.59 9.45
CA ASN A 155 2.11 9.13 8.10
C ASN A 155 3.25 8.22 7.61
N ALA A 156 2.92 6.98 7.25
CA ALA A 156 3.87 5.95 6.85
C ALA A 156 4.88 6.41 5.79
N LYS A 157 4.47 7.29 4.86
CA LYS A 157 5.34 7.81 3.80
C LYS A 157 6.56 8.61 4.29
N TYR A 158 6.59 9.01 5.55
CA TYR A 158 7.71 9.70 6.17
C TYR A 158 8.65 8.77 6.95
N TYR A 159 8.34 7.46 6.97
CA TYR A 159 9.06 6.46 7.75
C TYR A 159 9.51 5.27 6.90
N GLY A 160 9.91 5.53 5.63
CA GLY A 160 10.49 4.52 4.75
C GLY A 160 9.50 3.65 3.99
N ILE A 161 8.18 3.89 4.11
CA ILE A 161 7.16 3.13 3.38
C ILE A 161 6.44 4.01 2.35
N PRO A 162 6.45 3.69 1.05
CA PRO A 162 5.82 4.52 0.02
C PRO A 162 4.29 4.43 0.04
N GLN A 163 3.68 4.67 1.21
CA GLN A 163 2.24 4.63 1.40
C GLN A 163 1.75 5.87 2.16
N ASN A 164 0.79 6.59 1.58
CA ASN A 164 0.12 7.68 2.26
C ASN A 164 -0.94 7.13 3.22
N ARG A 165 -0.50 6.76 4.45
CA ARG A 165 -1.33 6.16 5.50
C ARG A 165 -1.13 6.92 6.80
N GLU A 166 -2.09 7.78 7.14
CA GLU A 166 -2.11 8.51 8.40
C GLU A 166 -2.82 7.69 9.49
N ARG A 167 -2.15 7.54 10.64
CA ARG A 167 -2.70 6.87 11.82
C ARG A 167 -2.38 7.65 13.08
N VAL A 168 -3.26 7.59 14.05
CA VAL A 168 -2.96 8.05 15.41
C VAL A 168 -2.31 6.91 16.18
N TYR A 169 -1.24 7.24 16.88
CA TYR A 169 -0.56 6.36 17.82
C TYR A 169 -0.62 7.01 19.19
N LEU A 170 -1.01 6.24 20.19
CA LEU A 170 -1.05 6.67 21.58
C LEU A 170 -0.15 5.71 22.39
N ILE A 171 0.83 6.28 23.09
CA ILE A 171 1.66 5.60 24.07
C ILE A 171 1.08 5.88 25.44
N LEU A 172 0.96 4.86 26.29
CA LEU A 172 0.62 4.99 27.69
C LEU A 172 1.76 4.42 28.53
N ILE A 173 2.12 5.12 29.60
CA ILE A 173 3.20 4.74 30.53
C ILE A 173 2.71 4.99 31.95
N GLN A 174 2.92 4.02 32.88
CA GLN A 174 2.60 4.24 34.29
C GLN A 174 3.32 5.49 34.80
N LYS A 175 2.64 6.32 35.59
CA LYS A 175 3.17 7.61 36.06
C LYS A 175 4.50 7.49 36.80
N GLU A 176 4.68 6.39 37.53
CA GLU A 176 5.89 6.09 38.29
C GLU A 176 7.08 5.69 37.40
N MET A 177 6.77 5.22 36.19
CA MET A 177 7.77 4.73 35.22
C MET A 177 8.07 5.75 34.14
N ASP A 178 7.32 6.84 34.05
CA ASP A 178 7.48 7.85 33.03
C ASP A 178 8.43 8.95 33.47
N ASN A 179 9.54 9.12 32.75
CA ASN A 179 10.51 10.20 33.00
C ASN A 179 10.19 11.51 32.27
N GLY A 180 9.10 11.54 31.48
CA GLY A 180 8.63 12.73 30.77
C GLY A 180 9.44 13.16 29.55
N THR A 181 10.40 12.34 29.06
CA THR A 181 11.31 12.73 27.97
C THR A 181 10.94 12.17 26.60
N PHE A 182 9.93 11.30 26.53
CA PHE A 182 9.51 10.70 25.24
C PHE A 182 9.00 11.74 24.26
N GLN A 183 9.47 11.64 23.02
CA GLN A 183 8.98 12.38 21.86
C GLN A 183 8.76 11.43 20.69
N PHE A 184 7.73 11.68 19.88
CA PHE A 184 7.50 10.92 18.67
C PHE A 184 8.61 11.17 17.63
N PRO A 185 8.90 10.17 16.77
CA PRO A 185 9.97 10.29 15.78
C PRO A 185 9.69 11.40 14.76
N GLU A 186 10.74 12.13 14.40
CA GLU A 186 10.71 13.10 13.32
C GLU A 186 10.65 12.40 11.95
N PRO A 187 10.07 13.03 10.93
CA PRO A 187 10.07 12.52 9.56
C PRO A 187 11.49 12.26 9.03
N LEU A 188 11.71 11.14 8.36
CA LEU A 188 12.97 10.83 7.70
C LEU A 188 13.23 11.77 6.51
N GLU A 189 14.49 12.11 6.28
CA GLU A 189 14.91 12.93 5.13
C GLU A 189 14.77 12.18 3.80
N SER A 190 14.95 10.84 3.80
CA SER A 190 14.83 9.99 2.63
C SER A 190 13.42 9.42 2.50
N PHE A 191 12.95 9.25 1.27
CA PHE A 191 11.67 8.61 0.98
C PHE A 191 11.79 7.56 -0.12
N GLN A 192 10.87 6.61 -0.08
CA GLN A 192 10.70 5.59 -1.11
C GLN A 192 9.48 5.90 -1.99
N CYS A 193 9.45 5.35 -3.18
CA CYS A 193 8.29 5.37 -4.06
C CYS A 193 7.82 3.93 -4.37
N LEU A 194 6.67 3.79 -5.03
CA LEU A 194 6.09 2.48 -5.34
C LEU A 194 7.07 1.57 -6.10
N MET A 195 7.89 2.12 -7.00
CA MET A 195 8.86 1.32 -7.76
C MET A 195 9.81 0.53 -6.87
N ASP A 196 10.14 1.05 -5.68
CA ASP A 196 11.11 0.43 -4.78
C ASP A 196 10.58 -0.85 -4.12
N ILE A 197 9.25 -1.08 -4.17
CA ILE A 197 8.59 -2.24 -3.56
C ILE A 197 7.94 -3.18 -4.59
N LEU A 198 7.97 -2.86 -5.88
CA LEU A 198 7.35 -3.70 -6.91
C LEU A 198 8.15 -4.97 -7.14
N GLU A 199 7.43 -6.04 -7.51
CA GLU A 199 8.03 -7.29 -8.00
C GLU A 199 8.50 -7.12 -9.45
N ASP A 200 9.69 -7.68 -9.78
CA ASP A 200 10.25 -7.63 -11.14
C ASP A 200 9.37 -8.38 -12.14
N THR A 201 8.77 -9.48 -11.71
CA THR A 201 7.89 -10.31 -12.54
C THR A 201 6.60 -10.60 -11.81
N VAL A 202 5.47 -10.38 -12.49
CA VAL A 202 4.14 -10.56 -11.92
C VAL A 202 3.29 -11.42 -12.83
N GLU A 203 2.55 -12.37 -12.26
CA GLU A 203 1.64 -13.25 -13.00
C GLU A 203 0.57 -12.48 -13.77
N GLU A 204 0.19 -12.98 -14.95
CA GLU A 204 -0.77 -12.34 -15.86
C GLU A 204 -2.14 -12.07 -15.21
N ARG A 205 -2.55 -12.88 -14.25
CA ARG A 205 -3.83 -12.68 -13.52
C ARG A 205 -3.94 -11.34 -12.76
N TYR A 206 -2.83 -10.66 -12.51
CA TYR A 206 -2.84 -9.34 -11.88
C TYR A 206 -3.03 -8.21 -12.87
N TYR A 207 -2.79 -8.45 -14.17
CA TYR A 207 -3.00 -7.47 -15.22
C TYR A 207 -4.48 -7.32 -15.56
N LEU A 208 -4.86 -6.13 -15.97
CA LEU A 208 -6.20 -5.82 -16.43
C LEU A 208 -6.28 -5.99 -17.94
N SER A 209 -7.50 -6.23 -18.45
CA SER A 209 -7.74 -6.37 -19.89
C SER A 209 -7.41 -5.07 -20.64
N GLN A 210 -7.03 -5.20 -21.91
CA GLN A 210 -6.73 -4.07 -22.81
C GLN A 210 -7.91 -3.09 -22.91
N GLU A 211 -9.14 -3.57 -22.84
CA GLU A 211 -10.34 -2.73 -22.80
C GLU A 211 -10.31 -1.74 -21.61
N LYS A 212 -9.84 -2.17 -20.44
CA LYS A 212 -9.69 -1.29 -19.28
C LYS A 212 -8.53 -0.31 -19.42
N VAL A 213 -7.46 -0.73 -20.10
CA VAL A 213 -6.34 0.15 -20.44
C VAL A 213 -6.83 1.27 -21.35
N ARG A 214 -7.56 0.94 -22.41
CA ARG A 214 -8.17 1.91 -23.33
C ARG A 214 -9.05 2.93 -22.61
N ARG A 215 -9.93 2.47 -21.71
CA ARG A 215 -10.78 3.36 -20.90
C ARG A 215 -10.02 4.29 -19.96
N LEU A 216 -8.84 3.88 -19.50
CA LEU A 216 -7.96 4.78 -18.75
C LEU A 216 -7.37 5.85 -19.66
N ILE A 217 -6.86 5.46 -20.83
CA ILE A 217 -6.30 6.40 -21.81
C ILE A 217 -7.34 7.45 -22.18
N GLU A 218 -8.56 7.04 -22.49
CA GLU A 218 -9.69 7.95 -22.78
C GLU A 218 -9.96 8.95 -21.62
N ASP A 219 -9.91 8.49 -20.34
CA ASP A 219 -10.08 9.37 -19.16
C ASP A 219 -8.92 10.37 -19.05
N MET A 220 -7.69 9.91 -19.32
CA MET A 220 -6.49 10.76 -19.26
C MET A 220 -6.53 11.86 -20.34
N GLU A 221 -6.94 11.52 -21.55
CA GLU A 221 -7.09 12.45 -22.69
C GLU A 221 -8.16 13.51 -22.39
N GLU A 222 -9.34 13.11 -21.92
CA GLU A 222 -10.42 14.07 -21.58
C GLU A 222 -10.01 15.06 -20.49
N ARG A 223 -9.24 14.61 -19.52
CA ARG A 223 -8.74 15.46 -18.43
C ARG A 223 -7.59 16.36 -18.84
N LYS A 224 -7.10 16.26 -20.10
CA LYS A 224 -5.83 16.87 -20.51
C LYS A 224 -4.71 16.56 -19.51
N ALA A 225 -4.78 15.41 -18.88
CA ALA A 225 -3.78 14.88 -17.98
C ALA A 225 -2.62 14.38 -18.84
N LEU A 226 -1.85 15.32 -19.41
CA LEU A 226 -0.64 15.03 -20.16
C LEU A 226 0.33 14.30 -19.25
N LEU A 227 0.66 13.08 -19.63
CA LEU A 227 1.80 12.37 -19.11
C LEU A 227 3.04 13.12 -19.61
N PHE A 228 3.54 14.05 -18.79
CA PHE A 228 4.86 14.66 -18.87
C PHE A 228 5.20 15.55 -20.06
N GLU A 229 5.33 16.85 -19.81
CA GLU A 229 6.42 17.65 -20.37
C GLU A 229 7.55 17.65 -19.33
N PRO A 230 8.65 16.92 -19.54
CA PRO A 230 9.82 17.04 -18.67
C PRO A 230 10.55 18.33 -19.00
N ASP A 231 10.53 19.30 -18.11
CA ASP A 231 11.55 20.33 -18.10
C ASP A 231 12.83 19.79 -17.43
N GLU A 232 13.98 20.41 -17.69
CA GLU A 232 15.28 19.98 -17.11
C GLU A 232 15.30 19.95 -15.57
N LYS A 233 14.39 20.68 -14.90
CA LYS A 233 14.21 20.63 -13.45
C LYS A 233 13.43 19.38 -13.01
N SER A 234 12.54 18.87 -13.86
CA SER A 234 11.72 17.68 -13.61
C SER A 234 12.54 16.38 -13.59
N LEU A 235 13.66 16.30 -14.32
CA LEU A 235 14.54 15.11 -14.33
C LEU A 235 15.16 14.77 -12.97
N LYS A 236 15.27 15.73 -12.06
CA LYS A 236 15.67 15.49 -10.66
C LYS A 236 14.52 15.20 -9.71
N ALA A 237 13.26 15.41 -10.15
CA ALA A 237 12.07 15.37 -9.32
C ALA A 237 11.10 14.20 -9.64
N PHE A 238 11.54 13.14 -10.32
CA PHE A 238 10.67 12.03 -10.71
C PHE A 238 10.12 11.23 -9.53
N ARG A 239 10.84 11.21 -8.41
CA ARG A 239 10.38 10.54 -7.20
C ARG A 239 9.74 11.58 -6.27
N GLU A 240 8.46 11.48 -6.04
CA GLU A 240 7.76 12.39 -5.14
C GLU A 240 7.09 11.64 -4.01
N ASN A 241 7.28 12.18 -2.80
CA ASN A 241 6.62 11.67 -1.60
C ASN A 241 5.12 12.09 -1.54
N ARG A 242 4.41 11.88 -2.66
CA ARG A 242 2.96 12.09 -2.77
C ARG A 242 2.30 11.02 -3.62
N VAL A 243 1.00 10.82 -3.43
CA VAL A 243 0.21 9.93 -4.27
C VAL A 243 0.03 10.56 -5.66
N LYS A 244 0.59 9.90 -6.68
CA LYS A 244 0.44 10.32 -8.08
C LYS A 244 -0.62 9.45 -8.76
N ARG A 245 -1.67 10.07 -9.26
CA ARG A 245 -2.75 9.39 -9.97
C ARG A 245 -2.58 9.57 -11.47
N ALA A 246 -2.47 8.45 -12.20
CA ALA A 246 -2.47 8.45 -13.67
C ALA A 246 -3.85 8.83 -14.23
N GLY A 247 -4.91 8.21 -13.70
CA GLY A 247 -6.27 8.46 -14.16
C GLY A 247 -7.28 7.52 -13.52
N ASN A 248 -8.42 7.37 -14.17
CA ASN A 248 -9.50 6.49 -13.73
C ASN A 248 -10.03 5.65 -14.89
N ILE A 249 -10.26 4.37 -14.66
CA ILE A 249 -10.88 3.48 -15.67
C ILE A 249 -12.35 3.87 -15.79
N LYS A 250 -12.75 4.39 -16.96
CA LYS A 250 -14.15 4.77 -17.22
C LYS A 250 -15.12 3.58 -17.06
N GLY A 251 -16.32 3.87 -16.60
CA GLY A 251 -17.39 2.89 -16.46
C GLY A 251 -17.26 1.95 -15.26
N VAL A 252 -16.34 2.22 -14.33
CA VAL A 252 -16.27 1.54 -13.04
C VAL A 252 -16.41 2.54 -11.90
N PHE A 253 -16.76 2.04 -10.69
CA PHE A 253 -16.89 2.90 -9.52
C PHE A 253 -15.56 3.65 -9.25
N GLU A 254 -15.63 4.94 -8.98
CA GLU A 254 -14.48 5.85 -8.98
C GLU A 254 -13.32 5.34 -8.11
N GLN A 255 -13.58 4.86 -6.89
CA GLN A 255 -12.52 4.35 -6.01
C GLN A 255 -11.83 3.10 -6.55
N THR A 256 -12.58 2.22 -7.23
CA THR A 256 -12.04 0.98 -7.80
C THR A 256 -11.39 1.18 -9.16
N GLY A 257 -11.67 2.30 -9.84
CA GLY A 257 -11.10 2.64 -11.15
C GLY A 257 -9.79 3.40 -11.09
N ARG A 258 -9.37 3.88 -9.93
CA ARG A 258 -8.14 4.69 -9.78
C ARG A 258 -6.89 3.91 -10.15
N VAL A 259 -6.04 4.52 -10.98
CA VAL A 259 -4.74 3.99 -11.39
C VAL A 259 -3.66 4.99 -10.99
N TYR A 260 -2.55 4.49 -10.48
CA TYR A 260 -1.47 5.30 -9.90
C TYR A 260 -0.18 5.14 -10.69
N LEU A 261 0.69 6.15 -10.61
CA LEU A 261 2.02 6.13 -11.19
C LEU A 261 3.01 5.50 -10.20
N PRO A 262 3.98 4.71 -10.69
CA PRO A 262 4.90 3.96 -9.82
C PRO A 262 5.97 4.84 -9.16
N ASP A 263 6.22 6.04 -9.68
CA ASP A 263 7.18 7.01 -9.16
C ASP A 263 6.65 7.87 -8.01
N GLY A 264 5.44 7.59 -7.54
CA GLY A 264 4.80 8.21 -6.38
C GLY A 264 4.50 7.22 -5.26
N CYS A 265 3.79 7.70 -4.22
CA CYS A 265 3.34 6.86 -3.11
C CYS A 265 2.05 6.10 -3.46
N CYS A 266 1.87 4.95 -2.84
CA CYS A 266 0.60 4.24 -2.81
C CYS A 266 -0.43 5.00 -1.94
N PRO A 267 -1.72 5.02 -2.30
CA PRO A 267 -2.77 5.36 -1.34
C PRO A 267 -2.83 4.32 -0.22
N THR A 268 -3.56 4.60 0.84
CA THR A 268 -3.77 3.63 1.92
C THR A 268 -4.29 2.30 1.37
N VAL A 269 -3.56 1.22 1.62
CA VAL A 269 -4.02 -0.14 1.33
C VAL A 269 -5.19 -0.46 2.27
N THR A 270 -6.32 -0.82 1.70
CA THR A 270 -7.54 -1.19 2.44
C THR A 270 -7.68 -2.71 2.54
N ALA A 271 -8.54 -3.18 3.43
CA ALA A 271 -8.78 -4.60 3.65
C ALA A 271 -9.36 -5.35 2.43
N CYS A 272 -9.57 -4.67 1.30
CA CYS A 272 -9.97 -5.21 0.00
C CYS A 272 -11.05 -6.29 0.07
N GLY A 273 -12.16 -6.00 0.74
CA GLY A 273 -13.28 -6.93 0.98
C GLY A 273 -14.03 -7.43 -0.27
N GLY A 274 -13.42 -7.38 -1.44
CA GLY A 274 -13.98 -7.74 -2.75
C GLY A 274 -14.05 -6.56 -3.72
N GLY A 275 -14.48 -6.81 -4.96
CA GLY A 275 -14.79 -5.76 -5.95
C GLY A 275 -13.60 -5.02 -6.57
N GLY A 276 -12.38 -5.55 -6.48
CA GLY A 276 -11.21 -4.96 -7.18
C GLY A 276 -10.68 -3.69 -6.56
N GLN A 277 -10.75 -3.55 -5.23
CA GLN A 277 -10.29 -2.39 -4.47
C GLN A 277 -8.76 -2.29 -4.32
N GLN A 278 -8.02 -3.30 -4.80
CA GLN A 278 -6.55 -3.28 -4.78
C GLN A 278 -6.03 -2.06 -5.55
N PRO A 279 -4.99 -1.38 -5.04
CA PRO A 279 -4.31 -0.33 -5.79
C PRO A 279 -3.84 -0.84 -7.15
N LYS A 280 -4.00 -0.02 -8.18
CA LYS A 280 -3.60 -0.33 -9.56
C LYS A 280 -2.52 0.62 -9.99
N ILE A 281 -1.50 0.10 -10.65
CA ILE A 281 -0.40 0.89 -11.21
C ILE A 281 -0.43 0.86 -12.73
N LEU A 282 0.00 1.95 -13.33
CA LEU A 282 0.29 2.04 -14.74
C LEU A 282 1.74 1.58 -14.97
N GLN A 283 1.91 0.58 -15.80
CA GLN A 283 3.21 0.06 -16.20
C GLN A 283 3.40 0.29 -17.69
N VAL A 284 4.59 0.74 -18.07
CA VAL A 284 4.94 0.94 -19.48
C VAL A 284 5.56 -0.36 -20.02
N GLY A 285 4.88 -0.98 -20.94
CA GLY A 285 5.31 -2.09 -21.79
C GLY A 285 5.95 -3.32 -21.11
N ASP A 286 5.59 -4.49 -21.61
CA ASP A 286 6.27 -5.76 -21.36
C ASP A 286 6.30 -6.52 -22.68
N ILE A 287 7.47 -6.90 -23.16
CA ILE A 287 7.58 -7.84 -24.29
C ILE A 287 7.67 -9.22 -23.70
N HIS A 288 6.58 -9.98 -23.77
CA HIS A 288 6.56 -11.38 -23.36
C HIS A 288 7.59 -12.21 -24.15
N THR A 289 8.79 -12.35 -23.61
CA THR A 289 9.86 -13.19 -24.21
C THR A 289 9.89 -14.60 -23.63
N GLY A 290 9.06 -14.90 -22.62
CA GLY A 290 9.08 -16.18 -21.92
C GLY A 290 10.27 -16.39 -20.98
N TYR A 291 11.16 -15.41 -20.84
CA TYR A 291 12.35 -15.46 -19.99
C TYR A 291 12.40 -14.26 -19.04
N GLY A 292 11.75 -14.35 -17.88
CA GLY A 292 11.93 -13.47 -16.73
C GLY A 292 12.12 -11.97 -17.03
N SER A 293 13.03 -11.34 -16.32
CA SER A 293 13.34 -9.90 -16.41
C SER A 293 13.85 -9.41 -17.79
N SER A 294 14.23 -10.32 -18.69
CA SER A 294 14.75 -9.96 -20.02
C SER A 294 13.68 -9.42 -20.99
N GLY A 295 12.40 -9.50 -20.63
CA GLY A 295 11.28 -9.00 -21.44
C GLY A 295 10.71 -7.66 -21.00
N VAL A 296 11.11 -7.13 -19.87
CA VAL A 296 10.58 -5.88 -19.33
C VAL A 296 11.15 -4.68 -20.08
N ILE A 297 10.29 -3.82 -20.61
CA ILE A 297 10.68 -2.54 -21.20
C ILE A 297 10.50 -1.47 -20.14
N TYR A 298 11.62 -0.93 -19.69
CA TYR A 298 11.58 0.23 -18.80
C TYR A 298 11.28 1.50 -19.61
N SER A 299 10.49 2.40 -19.02
CA SER A 299 10.34 3.73 -19.57
C SER A 299 11.74 4.39 -19.66
N PRO A 300 12.10 5.06 -20.75
CA PRO A 300 13.33 5.83 -20.80
C PRO A 300 13.36 6.97 -19.77
N LEU A 301 12.21 7.24 -19.13
CA LEU A 301 12.02 8.22 -18.06
C LEU A 301 12.09 7.59 -16.66
N GLY A 302 12.35 6.28 -16.53
CA GLY A 302 12.45 5.54 -15.26
C GLY A 302 13.87 5.04 -15.00
N SER A 303 14.20 4.76 -13.74
CA SER A 303 15.44 4.06 -13.38
C SER A 303 15.46 2.67 -14.02
N SER A 304 16.52 2.32 -14.74
CA SER A 304 16.70 0.95 -15.23
C SER A 304 16.87 0.00 -14.04
N GLY A 305 16.36 -1.24 -14.17
CA GLY A 305 16.72 -2.31 -13.25
C GLY A 305 18.24 -2.46 -13.13
N ALA A 306 18.70 -3.07 -12.04
CA ALA A 306 20.13 -3.27 -11.81
C ALA A 306 20.81 -3.92 -13.03
N VAL A 307 21.88 -3.29 -13.50
CA VAL A 307 22.72 -3.85 -14.57
C VAL A 307 23.47 -5.04 -14.01
N LEU A 308 23.05 -6.26 -14.37
CA LEU A 308 23.76 -7.46 -14.01
C LEU A 308 24.95 -7.65 -14.96
N ALA A 309 26.13 -7.93 -14.40
CA ALA A 309 27.30 -8.33 -15.18
C ALA A 309 27.10 -9.76 -15.71
N GLY A 310 26.51 -9.89 -16.90
CA GLY A 310 26.23 -11.18 -17.55
C GLY A 310 25.63 -10.99 -18.94
N HIS A 311 25.42 -12.08 -19.67
CA HIS A 311 24.98 -12.09 -21.09
C HIS A 311 23.57 -11.50 -21.33
N ASP A 312 22.80 -11.19 -20.29
CA ASP A 312 21.47 -10.60 -20.36
C ASP A 312 21.49 -9.13 -19.92
N GLN A 313 22.02 -8.26 -20.76
CA GLN A 313 21.86 -6.81 -20.57
C GLN A 313 20.38 -6.42 -20.77
N PRO A 314 19.86 -5.45 -20.01
CA PRO A 314 18.52 -4.89 -20.24
C PRO A 314 18.40 -4.49 -21.70
N LYS A 315 17.46 -5.06 -22.43
CA LYS A 315 17.24 -4.74 -23.83
C LYS A 315 16.51 -3.41 -23.92
N ILE A 316 17.24 -2.33 -24.10
CA ILE A 316 16.68 -1.07 -24.55
C ILE A 316 16.31 -1.27 -26.01
N VAL A 317 15.03 -1.34 -26.32
CA VAL A 317 14.59 -1.14 -27.71
C VAL A 317 14.90 0.30 -28.02
N GLU A 318 15.86 0.57 -28.88
CA GLU A 318 16.07 1.92 -29.44
C GLU A 318 14.82 2.28 -30.24
N LYS A 319 13.83 2.83 -29.57
CA LYS A 319 12.66 3.45 -30.16
C LYS A 319 12.92 4.93 -30.20
N TYR A 320 12.89 5.49 -31.40
CA TYR A 320 12.72 6.93 -31.51
C TYR A 320 11.22 7.19 -31.44
N PRO A 321 10.72 7.85 -30.40
CA PRO A 321 9.34 8.31 -30.43
C PRO A 321 9.20 9.31 -31.55
N GLY A 322 8.27 9.06 -32.45
CA GLY A 322 7.91 9.98 -33.54
C GLY A 322 6.51 10.48 -33.33
N ALA A 323 6.25 11.73 -33.60
CA ALA A 323 4.91 12.29 -33.68
C ALA A 323 4.73 13.01 -35.01
N ILE A 324 3.61 12.77 -35.68
CA ILE A 324 3.23 13.56 -36.86
C ILE A 324 2.42 14.74 -36.35
N ARG A 325 2.98 15.97 -36.47
CA ARG A 325 2.32 17.18 -35.99
C ARG A 325 2.01 18.13 -37.14
N GLY A 326 0.81 18.71 -37.13
CA GLY A 326 0.47 19.83 -38.00
C GLY A 326 1.16 21.08 -37.51
N ARG A 327 2.11 21.63 -38.32
CA ARG A 327 2.74 22.94 -38.12
C ARG A 327 2.28 23.88 -39.18
N TYR A 328 2.19 25.17 -38.88
CA TYR A 328 1.94 26.19 -39.88
C TYR A 328 3.25 26.50 -40.64
N ASP A 329 3.21 26.43 -41.95
CA ASP A 329 4.29 26.88 -42.80
C ASP A 329 4.36 28.43 -42.83
N SER A 330 5.31 28.97 -43.56
CA SER A 330 5.49 30.43 -43.72
C SER A 330 4.32 31.14 -44.43
N GLU A 331 3.39 30.35 -45.02
CA GLU A 331 2.20 30.81 -45.70
C GLU A 331 0.92 30.55 -44.89
N GLY A 332 1.05 30.09 -43.64
CA GLY A 332 -0.06 29.85 -42.72
C GLY A 332 -0.87 28.57 -43.04
N ARG A 333 -0.37 27.65 -43.84
CA ARG A 333 -0.98 26.36 -44.17
C ARG A 333 -0.50 25.31 -43.19
N ILE A 334 -1.39 24.39 -42.78
CA ILE A 334 -1.01 23.27 -41.93
C ILE A 334 -0.28 22.22 -42.77
N VAL A 335 1.00 22.03 -42.48
CA VAL A 335 1.82 20.96 -43.05
C VAL A 335 2.09 19.92 -41.97
N GLN A 336 1.80 18.67 -42.28
CA GLN A 336 2.11 17.56 -41.36
C GLN A 336 3.60 17.22 -41.42
N THR A 337 4.31 17.41 -40.33
CA THR A 337 5.75 17.16 -40.26
C THR A 337 5.98 16.04 -39.23
N LEU A 338 6.82 15.06 -39.62
CA LEU A 338 7.30 14.04 -38.69
C LEU A 338 8.37 14.68 -37.80
N GLU A 339 8.06 14.80 -36.51
CA GLU A 339 9.03 15.21 -35.50
C GLU A 339 9.62 13.97 -34.84
N LEU A 340 10.93 13.77 -34.96
CA LEU A 340 11.66 12.72 -34.26
C LEU A 340 12.16 13.29 -32.94
N GLY A 341 11.83 12.65 -31.83
CA GLY A 341 12.40 12.96 -30.52
C GLY A 341 13.89 12.66 -30.46
N GLU A 342 14.61 13.36 -29.62
CA GLU A 342 15.97 12.99 -29.26
C GLU A 342 15.91 11.62 -28.57
N LYS A 343 17.05 10.89 -28.55
CA LYS A 343 17.18 9.46 -28.18
C LYS A 343 16.47 9.02 -26.89
N GLU A 344 15.98 9.95 -26.07
CA GLU A 344 15.46 9.69 -24.71
C GLU A 344 14.18 10.47 -24.36
N VAL A 345 13.55 11.17 -25.30
CA VAL A 345 12.38 12.03 -25.02
C VAL A 345 11.16 11.59 -25.83
N CYS A 346 10.12 11.12 -25.15
CA CYS A 346 8.82 10.91 -25.79
C CYS A 346 8.09 12.24 -25.96
N TYR A 347 7.59 12.48 -27.16
CA TYR A 347 6.62 13.56 -27.38
C TYR A 347 5.29 13.24 -26.69
N THR A 348 4.56 14.30 -26.36
CA THR A 348 3.21 14.22 -25.84
C THR A 348 2.34 13.28 -26.69
N LEU A 349 1.78 12.24 -26.10
CA LEU A 349 0.78 11.39 -26.76
C LEU A 349 -0.44 12.24 -27.10
N THR A 350 -0.82 12.28 -28.39
CA THR A 350 -1.99 13.02 -28.84
C THR A 350 -3.21 12.07 -28.92
N SER A 351 -4.41 12.64 -28.83
CA SER A 351 -5.69 11.90 -28.92
C SER A 351 -5.97 11.32 -30.30
N VAL A 352 -5.16 11.67 -31.30
CA VAL A 352 -5.31 11.19 -32.68
C VAL A 352 -4.42 9.97 -32.87
N GLN A 353 -5.02 8.77 -32.96
CA GLN A 353 -4.29 7.49 -33.12
C GLN A 353 -3.25 7.48 -34.23
N LYS A 354 -3.44 8.28 -35.28
CA LYS A 354 -2.47 8.43 -36.39
C LYS A 354 -1.19 9.17 -35.99
N ASP A 355 -1.19 9.91 -34.89
CA ASP A 355 -0.06 10.74 -34.49
C ASP A 355 0.92 9.99 -33.59
N ASN A 356 0.53 8.80 -33.08
CA ASN A 356 1.35 7.96 -32.22
C ASN A 356 1.85 6.76 -33.01
N ILE A 357 3.05 6.85 -33.57
CA ILE A 357 3.67 5.78 -34.35
C ILE A 357 4.86 5.20 -33.62
N ILE A 358 5.05 3.91 -33.75
CA ILE A 358 6.21 3.19 -33.27
C ILE A 358 7.18 3.02 -34.44
N LEU A 359 8.38 3.56 -34.30
CA LEU A 359 9.43 3.40 -35.28
C LEU A 359 10.27 2.17 -34.94
N VAL A 360 10.30 1.18 -35.82
CA VAL A 360 11.07 -0.05 -35.67
C VAL A 360 12.32 0.03 -36.56
N ARG A 361 13.51 -0.06 -35.98
CA ARG A 361 14.77 -0.06 -36.74
C ARG A 361 14.78 -1.18 -37.75
N GLN A 362 14.94 -0.81 -39.03
CA GLN A 362 14.88 -1.72 -40.17
C GLN A 362 15.82 -1.24 -41.26
N LYS A 363 16.41 -2.14 -42.03
CA LYS A 363 17.31 -1.78 -43.15
C LYS A 363 16.50 -1.22 -44.32
N THR A 364 16.11 0.04 -44.22
CA THR A 364 15.49 0.87 -45.27
C THR A 364 16.34 2.10 -45.52
N GLN A 365 16.02 2.88 -46.54
CA GLN A 365 16.72 4.17 -46.76
C GLN A 365 16.60 5.14 -45.59
N LYS A 366 15.48 5.06 -44.86
CA LYS A 366 15.22 5.88 -43.65
C LYS A 366 15.82 5.28 -42.37
N GLY A 367 16.32 4.04 -42.42
CA GLY A 367 16.85 3.30 -41.26
C GLY A 367 15.79 2.71 -40.32
N TYR A 368 14.52 2.99 -40.52
CA TYR A 368 13.39 2.53 -39.73
C TYR A 368 12.12 2.35 -40.59
N GLU A 369 11.12 1.69 -40.03
CA GLU A 369 9.77 1.58 -40.58
C GLU A 369 8.74 1.87 -39.49
N GLU A 370 7.64 2.48 -39.88
CA GLU A 370 6.53 2.80 -38.99
C GLU A 370 5.70 1.54 -38.70
N CYS A 371 5.32 1.33 -37.44
CA CYS A 371 4.42 0.26 -37.02
C CYS A 371 3.28 0.84 -36.20
N LEU A 372 2.06 0.52 -36.56
CA LEU A 372 0.88 0.92 -35.81
C LEU A 372 0.84 0.23 -34.44
N GLU A 373 0.16 0.84 -33.48
CA GLU A 373 -0.20 0.19 -32.24
C GLU A 373 -1.01 -1.09 -32.53
N ASN A 374 -0.69 -2.16 -31.84
CA ASN A 374 -1.17 -3.52 -32.11
C ASN A 374 -0.70 -4.15 -33.44
N GLY A 375 0.20 -3.52 -34.16
CA GLY A 375 0.83 -4.09 -35.35
C GLY A 375 1.80 -5.22 -35.01
N VAL A 376 2.07 -6.08 -36.01
CA VAL A 376 2.96 -7.23 -35.86
C VAL A 376 4.36 -6.88 -36.31
N VAL A 377 5.36 -7.21 -35.51
CA VAL A 377 6.77 -6.91 -35.77
C VAL A 377 7.68 -8.13 -35.50
N ASN A 378 8.72 -8.30 -36.31
CA ASN A 378 9.76 -9.31 -36.08
C ASN A 378 10.95 -8.69 -35.36
N LEU A 379 11.12 -9.01 -34.08
CA LEU A 379 12.22 -8.54 -33.23
C LEU A 379 13.36 -9.55 -33.09
N SER A 380 13.38 -10.64 -33.90
CA SER A 380 14.49 -11.59 -33.89
C SER A 380 15.81 -10.93 -34.24
N TYR A 381 16.86 -11.23 -33.48
CA TYR A 381 18.21 -10.66 -33.63
C TYR A 381 18.22 -9.11 -33.64
N PRO A 382 17.88 -8.46 -32.52
CA PRO A 382 17.69 -7.01 -32.47
C PRO A 382 18.94 -6.18 -32.84
N SER A 383 20.14 -6.73 -32.62
CA SER A 383 21.42 -6.13 -32.96
C SER A 383 21.77 -6.16 -34.44
N VAL A 384 21.01 -6.90 -35.28
CA VAL A 384 21.28 -7.02 -36.72
C VAL A 384 20.27 -6.20 -37.50
N GLU A 385 20.72 -5.31 -38.38
CA GLU A 385 19.84 -4.62 -39.32
C GLU A 385 19.23 -5.61 -40.32
N LYS A 386 17.95 -5.88 -40.18
CA LYS A 386 17.19 -6.74 -41.07
C LYS A 386 16.14 -5.93 -41.85
N ARG A 387 15.82 -6.39 -43.06
CA ARG A 387 14.64 -5.93 -43.84
C ARG A 387 13.40 -6.72 -43.38
N GLY A 388 12.21 -6.13 -43.58
CA GLY A 388 10.95 -6.81 -43.38
C GLY A 388 10.59 -7.13 -41.91
N ARG A 389 11.11 -6.35 -40.95
CA ARG A 389 10.69 -6.43 -39.55
C ARG A 389 9.24 -5.99 -39.35
N VAL A 390 8.85 -4.96 -40.07
CA VAL A 390 7.48 -4.42 -40.14
C VAL A 390 7.05 -4.49 -41.59
N GLN A 391 5.86 -4.99 -41.84
CA GLN A 391 5.24 -5.03 -43.18
C GLN A 391 3.87 -4.36 -43.10
N GLU A 392 3.59 -3.48 -44.07
CA GLU A 392 2.35 -2.69 -44.15
C GLU A 392 1.99 -2.08 -42.77
N HIS A 393 2.91 -1.33 -42.20
CA HIS A 393 2.75 -0.67 -40.89
C HIS A 393 2.37 -1.62 -39.73
N GLY A 394 2.67 -2.91 -39.88
CA GLY A 394 2.35 -3.94 -38.89
C GLY A 394 1.02 -4.65 -39.12
N GLU A 395 0.26 -4.34 -40.16
CA GLU A 395 -0.99 -5.03 -40.51
C GLU A 395 -0.73 -6.44 -41.04
N LEU A 396 0.42 -6.65 -41.70
CA LEU A 396 0.83 -7.99 -42.16
C LEU A 396 1.89 -8.59 -41.23
N CYS A 397 1.68 -9.88 -40.93
CA CYS A 397 2.65 -10.68 -40.19
C CYS A 397 3.91 -10.94 -41.05
N PRO A 398 5.12 -10.57 -40.61
CA PRO A 398 6.36 -10.95 -41.29
C PRO A 398 6.47 -12.47 -41.39
N THR A 399 7.21 -12.96 -42.40
CA THR A 399 7.40 -14.40 -42.64
C THR A 399 7.81 -15.15 -41.37
N LEU A 400 7.04 -16.18 -41.02
CA LEU A 400 7.32 -17.06 -39.89
C LEU A 400 8.64 -17.79 -40.12
N THR A 401 9.58 -17.63 -39.21
CA THR A 401 10.85 -18.35 -39.18
C THR A 401 10.90 -19.24 -37.96
N THR A 402 11.83 -20.21 -37.94
CA THR A 402 12.03 -21.09 -36.77
C THR A 402 12.53 -20.38 -35.50
N SER A 403 12.87 -19.11 -35.60
CA SER A 403 13.19 -18.24 -34.45
C SER A 403 11.93 -17.52 -33.97
N ASN A 404 11.56 -17.68 -32.70
CA ASN A 404 10.40 -17.05 -32.06
C ASN A 404 10.54 -15.51 -31.93
N GLY A 405 10.69 -14.80 -33.04
CA GLY A 405 10.93 -13.35 -33.04
C GLY A 405 9.75 -12.49 -33.48
N ILE A 406 8.59 -13.11 -33.71
CA ILE A 406 7.38 -12.36 -34.15
C ILE A 406 6.57 -12.00 -32.93
N HIS A 407 6.36 -10.72 -32.74
CA HIS A 407 5.59 -10.15 -31.64
C HIS A 407 4.52 -9.23 -32.17
N ARG A 408 3.35 -9.26 -31.55
CA ARG A 408 2.34 -8.21 -31.70
C ARG A 408 2.71 -7.09 -30.74
N LEU A 409 2.80 -5.88 -31.24
CA LEU A 409 2.97 -4.70 -30.39
C LEU A 409 1.63 -4.41 -29.75
N GLU A 410 1.40 -4.93 -28.56
CA GLU A 410 0.27 -4.52 -27.73
C GLU A 410 0.50 -3.09 -27.22
N SER A 411 -0.56 -2.46 -26.69
CA SER A 411 -0.49 -1.11 -26.10
C SER A 411 0.77 -0.93 -25.26
N LEU A 412 1.43 0.21 -25.40
CA LEU A 412 2.61 0.58 -24.61
C LEU A 412 2.33 0.61 -23.11
N PHE A 413 1.07 0.64 -22.73
CA PHE A 413 0.62 0.72 -21.35
C PHE A 413 -0.09 -0.55 -20.93
N ARG A 414 0.26 -1.03 -19.75
CA ARG A 414 -0.44 -2.08 -19.04
C ARG A 414 -0.89 -1.55 -17.68
N ILE A 415 -2.02 -2.01 -17.22
CA ILE A 415 -2.49 -1.71 -15.87
C ILE A 415 -2.53 -3.01 -15.11
N ARG A 416 -1.93 -3.03 -13.94
CA ARG A 416 -2.04 -4.18 -13.03
C ARG A 416 -2.41 -3.77 -11.61
N ARG A 417 -2.92 -4.70 -10.87
CA ARG A 417 -3.11 -4.59 -9.43
C ARG A 417 -1.78 -4.86 -8.73
N LEU A 418 -1.55 -4.23 -7.61
CA LEU A 418 -0.48 -4.67 -6.72
C LEU A 418 -0.77 -6.12 -6.27
N THR A 419 0.29 -6.91 -6.12
CA THR A 419 0.19 -8.27 -5.61
C THR A 419 0.01 -8.28 -4.08
N PRO A 420 -0.38 -9.41 -3.47
CA PRO A 420 -0.41 -9.51 -2.01
C PRO A 420 0.96 -9.30 -1.37
N LEU A 421 2.05 -9.74 -2.02
CA LEU A 421 3.42 -9.54 -1.54
C LEU A 421 3.78 -8.04 -1.52
N GLU A 422 3.50 -7.32 -2.60
CA GLU A 422 3.71 -5.87 -2.65
C GLU A 422 2.89 -5.13 -1.58
N CYS A 423 1.67 -5.62 -1.27
CA CYS A 423 0.87 -5.08 -0.18
C CYS A 423 1.49 -5.36 1.20
N PHE A 424 2.14 -6.51 1.41
CA PHE A 424 2.89 -6.81 2.64
C PHE A 424 4.11 -5.91 2.78
N ARG A 425 4.89 -5.72 1.69
CA ARG A 425 6.01 -4.75 1.65
C ARG A 425 5.55 -3.33 2.01
N LEU A 426 4.37 -2.89 1.52
CA LEU A 426 3.77 -1.60 1.89
C LEU A 426 3.33 -1.52 3.37
N MET A 427 3.30 -2.62 4.07
CA MET A 427 3.05 -2.66 5.52
C MET A 427 4.33 -2.88 6.33
N GLY A 428 5.50 -2.95 5.67
CA GLY A 428 6.80 -3.12 6.31
C GLY A 428 7.13 -4.56 6.70
N PHE A 429 6.35 -5.55 6.25
CA PHE A 429 6.68 -6.96 6.42
C PHE A 429 7.68 -7.40 5.36
N SER A 430 8.58 -8.31 5.73
CA SER A 430 9.53 -8.91 4.80
C SER A 430 8.87 -9.91 3.85
N ASP A 431 9.56 -10.21 2.74
CA ASP A 431 9.12 -11.27 1.83
C ASP A 431 9.03 -12.62 2.54
N ALA A 432 9.94 -12.90 3.48
CA ALA A 432 9.91 -14.13 4.28
C ALA A 432 8.63 -14.22 5.14
N ASP A 433 8.18 -13.13 5.76
CA ASP A 433 6.93 -13.10 6.53
C ASP A 433 5.72 -13.40 5.64
N PHE A 434 5.69 -12.82 4.44
CA PHE A 434 4.66 -13.11 3.45
C PHE A 434 4.62 -14.59 3.07
N TRP A 435 5.80 -15.17 2.75
CA TRP A 435 5.86 -16.56 2.34
C TRP A 435 5.48 -17.53 3.45
N LYS A 436 5.85 -17.26 4.72
CA LYS A 436 5.38 -18.04 5.87
C LYS A 436 3.85 -18.07 5.96
N ALA A 437 3.18 -16.92 5.82
CA ALA A 437 1.73 -16.85 5.80
C ALA A 437 1.13 -17.57 4.58
N LYS A 438 1.75 -17.43 3.40
CA LYS A 438 1.32 -18.07 2.16
C LYS A 438 1.43 -19.59 2.22
N GLU A 439 2.54 -20.13 2.71
CA GLU A 439 2.81 -21.55 2.90
C GLU A 439 1.91 -22.18 3.98
N ALA A 440 1.47 -21.40 4.95
CA ALA A 440 0.41 -21.81 5.88
C ALA A 440 -0.96 -21.97 5.20
N GLY A 441 -1.08 -21.80 3.87
CA GLY A 441 -2.30 -22.03 3.10
C GLY A 441 -3.29 -20.86 3.13
N ILE A 442 -2.83 -19.64 3.38
CA ILE A 442 -3.67 -18.44 3.35
C ILE A 442 -3.89 -18.01 1.89
N SER A 443 -5.15 -17.79 1.52
CA SER A 443 -5.53 -17.36 0.18
C SER A 443 -5.11 -15.90 -0.10
N ASN A 444 -4.91 -15.56 -1.38
CA ASN A 444 -4.56 -14.19 -1.77
C ASN A 444 -5.57 -13.14 -1.28
N SER A 445 -6.87 -13.46 -1.28
CA SER A 445 -7.90 -12.54 -0.77
C SER A 445 -7.74 -12.28 0.74
N GLN A 446 -7.37 -13.29 1.51
CA GLN A 446 -7.09 -13.13 2.93
C GLN A 446 -5.79 -12.37 3.17
N LEU A 447 -4.74 -12.62 2.38
CA LEU A 447 -3.47 -11.88 2.47
C LEU A 447 -3.68 -10.38 2.18
N TYR A 448 -4.46 -10.02 1.15
CA TYR A 448 -4.84 -8.61 0.93
C TYR A 448 -5.59 -8.01 2.12
N LYS A 449 -6.57 -8.75 2.68
CA LYS A 449 -7.34 -8.31 3.84
C LYS A 449 -6.42 -8.07 5.04
N GLN A 450 -5.50 -8.98 5.29
CA GLN A 450 -4.53 -8.90 6.38
C GLN A 450 -3.59 -7.71 6.22
N ALA A 451 -3.00 -7.51 5.04
CA ALA A 451 -2.18 -6.33 4.75
C ALA A 451 -2.97 -5.03 5.00
N GLY A 452 -4.20 -4.92 4.49
CA GLY A 452 -5.01 -3.70 4.67
C GLY A 452 -5.40 -3.41 6.11
N ASN A 453 -5.65 -4.46 6.92
CA ASN A 453 -5.99 -4.32 8.34
C ASN A 453 -4.76 -4.12 9.23
N SER A 454 -3.55 -4.45 8.73
CA SER A 454 -2.32 -4.37 9.53
C SER A 454 -1.90 -2.91 9.81
N ILE A 455 -1.00 -2.78 10.76
CA ILE A 455 -0.29 -1.55 11.10
C ILE A 455 1.05 -1.56 10.36
N VAL A 456 1.60 -0.39 10.03
CA VAL A 456 2.89 -0.28 9.35
C VAL A 456 4.02 -0.52 10.34
N VAL A 457 4.80 -1.58 10.13
CA VAL A 457 5.89 -2.02 11.01
C VAL A 457 6.94 -0.94 11.18
N ASP A 458 7.33 -0.25 10.10
CA ASP A 458 8.36 0.79 10.14
C ASP A 458 7.99 1.97 11.03
N VAL A 459 6.73 2.41 11.02
CA VAL A 459 6.27 3.48 11.92
C VAL A 459 6.38 3.05 13.38
N LEU A 460 5.95 1.82 13.69
CA LEU A 460 6.06 1.25 15.04
C LEU A 460 7.52 1.13 15.48
N TYR A 461 8.39 0.67 14.57
CA TYR A 461 9.82 0.55 14.82
C TYR A 461 10.44 1.90 15.23
N TYR A 462 10.16 2.99 14.49
CA TYR A 462 10.70 4.31 14.84
C TYR A 462 10.09 4.85 16.15
N ILE A 463 8.82 4.58 16.45
CA ILE A 463 8.22 4.93 17.74
C ILE A 463 8.94 4.20 18.87
N PHE A 464 9.16 2.89 18.75
CA PHE A 464 9.83 2.08 19.76
C PHE A 464 11.30 2.47 19.91
N LEU A 465 11.98 2.85 18.82
CA LEU A 465 13.35 3.34 18.85
C LEU A 465 13.47 4.64 19.68
N GLU A 466 12.58 5.61 19.47
CA GLU A 466 12.57 6.85 20.26
C GLU A 466 12.18 6.59 21.73
N LEU A 467 11.24 5.67 21.97
CA LEU A 467 10.88 5.27 23.33
C LEU A 467 12.03 4.55 24.03
N TYR A 468 12.76 3.68 23.32
CA TYR A 468 13.96 3.00 23.84
C TYR A 468 15.07 4.00 24.20
N LYS A 469 15.33 4.97 23.32
CA LYS A 469 16.31 6.04 23.61
C LYS A 469 15.95 6.85 24.86
N ALA A 470 14.65 7.15 25.03
CA ALA A 470 14.16 7.93 26.17
C ALA A 470 14.12 7.11 27.46
N MET A 471 13.70 5.86 27.40
CA MET A 471 13.40 5.01 28.55
C MET A 471 13.77 3.54 28.26
N PRO A 472 15.09 3.20 28.17
CA PRO A 472 15.52 1.84 27.82
C PRO A 472 15.05 0.78 28.83
N TYR A 473 14.87 1.14 30.09
CA TYR A 473 14.38 0.24 31.14
C TYR A 473 12.96 -0.29 30.88
N LEU A 474 12.14 0.35 30.05
CA LEU A 474 10.83 -0.15 29.67
C LEU A 474 10.93 -1.39 28.78
N PHE A 475 12.08 -1.63 28.17
CA PHE A 475 12.36 -2.74 27.26
C PHE A 475 13.09 -3.91 27.91
N GLU A 476 13.41 -3.78 29.20
CA GLU A 476 13.96 -4.87 30.00
C GLU A 476 12.85 -5.89 30.32
N ASP A 477 13.10 -7.19 30.06
CA ASP A 477 12.19 -8.30 30.35
C ASP A 477 10.74 -8.10 29.82
N ILE A 478 10.60 -7.67 28.57
CA ILE A 478 9.29 -7.45 27.93
C ILE A 478 8.45 -8.72 27.98
N ARG A 479 7.28 -8.62 28.61
CA ARG A 479 6.20 -9.59 28.57
C ARG A 479 5.02 -8.95 27.83
N LEU A 480 4.98 -9.19 26.52
CA LEU A 480 4.01 -8.56 25.61
C LEU A 480 2.70 -9.34 25.55
N SER A 481 1.58 -8.62 25.66
CA SER A 481 0.25 -9.09 25.28
C SER A 481 -0.30 -8.19 24.17
N SER A 482 -0.65 -8.82 23.04
CA SER A 482 -1.09 -8.13 21.82
C SER A 482 -2.57 -8.35 21.58
N PHE A 483 -3.35 -7.27 21.54
CA PHE A 483 -4.80 -7.32 21.31
C PHE A 483 -5.15 -6.75 19.94
N PHE A 484 -6.10 -7.38 19.25
CA PHE A 484 -6.41 -7.11 17.84
C PHE A 484 -5.16 -7.27 16.98
N SER A 485 -4.42 -8.34 17.22
CA SER A 485 -3.04 -8.53 16.81
C SER A 485 -2.84 -8.55 15.29
N GLY A 486 -3.91 -8.89 14.53
CA GLY A 486 -3.82 -9.04 13.09
C GLY A 486 -2.77 -10.09 12.71
N ILE A 487 -1.73 -9.66 12.01
CA ILE A 487 -0.59 -10.49 11.63
C ILE A 487 0.70 -10.16 12.41
N GLY A 488 0.59 -9.40 13.50
CA GLY A 488 1.69 -9.18 14.44
C GLY A 488 2.67 -8.06 14.06
N ALA A 489 2.16 -6.88 13.70
CA ALA A 489 3.02 -5.75 13.34
C ALA A 489 3.83 -5.20 14.53
N PHE A 490 3.26 -5.21 15.72
CA PHE A 490 3.95 -4.75 16.94
C PHE A 490 5.14 -5.65 17.26
N GLU A 491 4.93 -6.96 17.17
CA GLU A 491 5.96 -7.98 17.39
C GLU A 491 7.11 -7.82 16.38
N LYS A 492 6.79 -7.62 15.10
CA LYS A 492 7.82 -7.39 14.07
C LYS A 492 8.63 -6.13 14.31
N ALA A 493 8.00 -5.08 14.79
CA ALA A 493 8.69 -3.83 15.11
C ALA A 493 9.63 -3.99 16.32
N LEU A 494 9.23 -4.77 17.33
CA LEU A 494 10.08 -5.10 18.48
C LEU A 494 11.24 -6.00 18.07
N GLU A 495 11.02 -7.04 17.26
CA GLU A 495 12.09 -7.90 16.72
C GLU A 495 13.15 -7.06 15.98
N ARG A 496 12.74 -6.12 15.13
CA ARG A 496 13.66 -5.22 14.42
C ARG A 496 14.44 -4.28 15.35
N LEU A 497 13.78 -3.80 16.42
CA LEU A 497 14.47 -2.99 17.43
C LEU A 497 15.54 -3.82 18.15
N GLU A 498 15.20 -5.04 18.57
CA GLU A 498 16.12 -5.96 19.24
C GLU A 498 17.34 -6.28 18.36
N GLU A 499 17.12 -6.58 17.07
CA GLU A 499 18.17 -6.82 16.10
C GLU A 499 19.13 -5.62 15.99
N GLN A 500 18.61 -4.39 16.01
CA GLN A 500 19.43 -3.18 15.91
C GLN A 500 20.19 -2.86 17.21
N VAL A 501 19.57 -3.08 18.34
CA VAL A 501 20.19 -2.77 19.66
C VAL A 501 21.30 -3.78 19.99
N ASN A 502 21.20 -5.02 19.48
CA ASN A 502 22.20 -6.07 19.69
C ASN A 502 23.37 -6.04 18.68
N GLN A 503 23.34 -5.16 17.67
CA GLN A 503 24.43 -4.89 16.71
C GLN A 503 25.34 -3.76 17.23
#